data_fed859d3ddf575e4bef093cbab224b34
#
_entry.id   fed859d3ddf575e4bef093cbab224b34
#
_cell.length_a   1.000
_cell.length_b   1.000
_cell.length_c   1.000
_cell.angle_alpha   90.00
_cell.angle_beta   90.00
_cell.angle_gamma   90.00
#
_symmetry.space_group_name_H-M   'P 1'
#
loop_
_entity.id
_entity.type
_entity.pdbx_description
1 polymer ?
#
loop_
_entity_poly.entity_id
_entity_poly.type
_entity_poly.pdbx_seq_one_letter_code
_entity_poly.pdbx_strand_id
1 'polypeptide(L)'
;MSVQVIRIGADEGEQRLDRWLKKRFPQLTQGAVEKMCRTGQLRVDGGRVKANTRIEAGQEVRIPPIPEGSAPPPAAKPRVKPSDAEMIQSAVLWRDDHIIALNKPPGLPSQGGSGQGDRHVDGLTEALMFGYKDRPKLVHRLDKDTSGVLLLARTDRIARSLSEAFRHRLTRKIYWAAVAGVPHPRMGSIKYGLVKAPGRGRMGEGEKMVAVHPSEVAATEGAKRAHTDYAVLSALGGRVSWVAMVPVTGRTHQPVSYTHLRAHETR
;
A
#
# COMPACT_ATOMS: atom_id res chain seq x y z
N MET A 1 -18.13 32.45 -9.67
CA MET A 1 -18.62 31.06 -9.53
C MET A 1 -19.18 30.86 -8.15
N SER A 2 -20.33 30.19 -8.03
CA SER A 2 -21.04 29.98 -6.77
C SER A 2 -20.63 28.63 -6.14
N VAL A 3 -20.87 28.50 -4.84
CA VAL A 3 -20.81 27.21 -4.13
C VAL A 3 -21.85 26.26 -4.76
N GLN A 4 -21.44 25.03 -5.03
CA GLN A 4 -22.34 24.00 -5.56
C GLN A 4 -22.70 23.02 -4.47
N VAL A 5 -23.94 22.55 -4.44
CA VAL A 5 -24.38 21.41 -3.62
C VAL A 5 -24.86 20.33 -4.60
N ILE A 6 -24.24 19.16 -4.52
CA ILE A 6 -24.52 18.05 -5.44
C ILE A 6 -24.96 16.86 -4.63
N ARG A 7 -26.12 16.30 -4.97
CA ARG A 7 -26.64 15.07 -4.38
C ARG A 7 -26.02 13.85 -5.08
N ILE A 8 -25.56 12.88 -4.29
CA ILE A 8 -24.94 11.65 -4.79
C ILE A 8 -26.02 10.74 -5.35
N GLY A 9 -25.87 10.31 -6.60
CA GLY A 9 -26.77 9.38 -7.27
C GLY A 9 -26.75 7.98 -6.66
N ALA A 10 -27.78 7.19 -6.95
CA ALA A 10 -27.92 5.82 -6.44
C ALA A 10 -26.78 4.89 -6.86
N ASP A 11 -26.20 5.12 -8.02
CA ASP A 11 -25.08 4.37 -8.62
C ASP A 11 -23.70 4.94 -8.26
N GLU A 12 -23.65 6.09 -7.59
CA GLU A 12 -22.41 6.80 -7.23
C GLU A 12 -21.99 6.60 -5.77
N GLY A 13 -22.76 5.88 -4.97
CA GLY A 13 -22.47 5.59 -3.56
C GLY A 13 -21.31 4.61 -3.37
N GLU A 14 -21.00 4.33 -2.10
CA GLU A 14 -19.99 3.35 -1.63
C GLU A 14 -18.54 3.58 -2.11
N GLN A 15 -18.23 4.73 -2.62
CA GLN A 15 -16.87 5.09 -3.04
C GLN A 15 -16.29 6.21 -2.16
N ARG A 16 -14.99 6.44 -2.31
CA ARG A 16 -14.31 7.52 -1.59
C ARG A 16 -14.64 8.87 -2.22
N LEU A 17 -14.81 9.90 -1.38
CA LEU A 17 -15.10 11.27 -1.78
C LEU A 17 -14.08 11.82 -2.78
N ASP A 18 -12.77 11.57 -2.56
CA ASP A 18 -11.72 12.02 -3.46
C ASP A 18 -11.84 11.40 -4.87
N ARG A 19 -12.24 10.12 -4.97
CA ARG A 19 -12.45 9.43 -6.26
C ARG A 19 -13.67 9.98 -6.99
N TRP A 20 -14.76 10.18 -6.26
CA TRP A 20 -15.99 10.75 -6.81
C TRP A 20 -15.75 12.17 -7.34
N LEU A 21 -15.06 13.02 -6.56
CA LEU A 21 -14.68 14.37 -6.98
C LEU A 21 -13.79 14.35 -8.22
N LYS A 22 -12.78 13.49 -8.26
CA LYS A 22 -11.86 13.40 -9.40
C LYS A 22 -12.56 12.95 -10.70
N LYS A 23 -13.56 12.07 -10.59
CA LYS A 23 -14.37 11.65 -11.75
C LYS A 23 -15.23 12.81 -12.29
N ARG A 24 -15.77 13.63 -11.41
CA ARG A 24 -16.69 14.72 -11.75
C ARG A 24 -15.98 16.04 -12.08
N PHE A 25 -14.83 16.25 -11.44
CA PHE A 25 -13.97 17.43 -11.59
C PHE A 25 -12.52 16.99 -11.83
N PRO A 26 -12.18 16.53 -13.05
CA PRO A 26 -10.84 16.01 -13.38
C PRO A 26 -9.69 17.00 -13.14
N GLN A 27 -9.99 18.31 -13.14
CA GLN A 27 -9.04 19.38 -12.88
C GLN A 27 -8.59 19.46 -11.40
N LEU A 28 -9.33 18.85 -10.48
CA LEU A 28 -8.95 18.85 -9.06
C LEU A 28 -7.78 17.91 -8.80
N THR A 29 -6.71 18.42 -8.25
CA THR A 29 -5.60 17.62 -7.74
C THR A 29 -5.93 17.04 -6.38
N GLN A 30 -5.29 15.92 -6.01
CA GLN A 30 -5.46 15.31 -4.69
C GLN A 30 -5.17 16.30 -3.55
N GLY A 31 -4.09 17.09 -3.68
CA GLY A 31 -3.73 18.11 -2.69
C GLY A 31 -4.78 19.22 -2.55
N ALA A 32 -5.46 19.59 -3.65
CA ALA A 32 -6.55 20.55 -3.61
C ALA A 32 -7.76 19.99 -2.83
N VAL A 33 -8.13 18.74 -3.08
CA VAL A 33 -9.22 18.04 -2.35
C VAL A 33 -8.89 17.97 -0.85
N GLU A 34 -7.68 17.55 -0.49
CA GLU A 34 -7.24 17.49 0.91
C GLU A 34 -7.25 18.86 1.59
N LYS A 35 -6.81 19.91 0.88
CA LYS A 35 -6.86 21.29 1.38
C LYS A 35 -8.30 21.73 1.63
N MET A 36 -9.23 21.50 0.68
CA MET A 36 -10.65 21.83 0.84
C MET A 36 -11.32 21.09 2.00
N CYS A 37 -10.99 19.81 2.22
CA CYS A 37 -11.45 19.07 3.38
C CYS A 37 -10.90 19.68 4.68
N ARG A 38 -9.60 19.94 4.75
CA ARG A 38 -8.92 20.48 5.94
C ARG A 38 -9.45 21.85 6.31
N THR A 39 -9.71 22.72 5.34
CA THR A 39 -10.26 24.06 5.56
C THR A 39 -11.78 24.07 5.81
N GLY A 40 -12.46 22.91 5.69
CA GLY A 40 -13.92 22.79 5.86
C GLY A 40 -14.73 23.42 4.73
N GLN A 41 -14.12 23.71 3.58
CA GLN A 41 -14.80 24.20 2.39
C GLN A 41 -15.59 23.07 1.69
N LEU A 42 -15.09 21.85 1.75
CA LEU A 42 -15.77 20.64 1.28
C LEU A 42 -16.50 19.99 2.46
N ARG A 43 -17.79 19.69 2.30
CA ARG A 43 -18.63 19.09 3.33
C ARG A 43 -19.57 18.03 2.74
N VAL A 44 -19.94 17.06 3.53
CA VAL A 44 -20.97 16.06 3.21
C VAL A 44 -22.06 16.16 4.27
N ASP A 45 -23.30 16.35 3.89
CA ASP A 45 -24.47 16.58 4.76
C ASP A 45 -24.18 17.67 5.83
N GLY A 46 -23.50 18.74 5.42
CA GLY A 46 -23.09 19.84 6.29
C GLY A 46 -21.90 19.54 7.21
N GLY A 47 -21.52 18.28 7.37
CA GLY A 47 -20.41 17.83 8.22
C GLY A 47 -19.02 18.00 7.60
N ARG A 48 -17.96 18.16 8.43
CA ARG A 48 -16.56 18.10 8.00
C ARG A 48 -16.18 16.67 7.64
N VAL A 49 -15.45 16.51 6.54
CA VAL A 49 -15.04 15.19 6.02
C VAL A 49 -13.55 15.16 5.68
N LYS A 50 -13.01 13.96 5.56
CA LYS A 50 -11.66 13.71 5.02
C LYS A 50 -11.78 13.32 3.54
N ALA A 51 -10.73 13.52 2.75
CA ALA A 51 -10.71 13.15 1.34
C ALA A 51 -11.03 11.65 1.11
N ASN A 52 -10.65 10.79 2.05
CA ASN A 52 -10.91 9.35 2.00
C ASN A 52 -12.23 8.90 2.63
N THR A 53 -13.09 9.83 3.08
CA THR A 53 -14.43 9.50 3.59
C THR A 53 -15.21 8.76 2.53
N ARG A 54 -15.90 7.66 2.90
CA ARG A 54 -16.86 6.99 2.01
C ARG A 54 -18.15 7.78 1.99
N ILE A 55 -18.67 7.95 0.79
CA ILE A 55 -19.93 8.64 0.53
C ILE A 55 -20.99 7.62 0.15
N GLU A 56 -22.23 7.94 0.48
CA GLU A 56 -23.40 7.07 0.27
C GLU A 56 -24.40 7.75 -0.69
N ALA A 57 -25.19 6.95 -1.35
CA ALA A 57 -26.26 7.47 -2.22
C ALA A 57 -27.23 8.35 -1.42
N GLY A 58 -27.64 9.45 -2.00
CA GLY A 58 -28.56 10.41 -1.39
C GLY A 58 -27.91 11.50 -0.55
N GLN A 59 -26.65 11.36 -0.15
CA GLN A 59 -25.91 12.41 0.58
C GLN A 59 -25.68 13.66 -0.27
N GLU A 60 -25.57 14.82 0.39
CA GLU A 60 -25.31 16.10 -0.25
C GLU A 60 -23.87 16.54 -0.04
N VAL A 61 -23.16 16.78 -1.14
CA VAL A 61 -21.78 17.26 -1.13
C VAL A 61 -21.76 18.75 -1.46
N ARG A 62 -21.36 19.58 -0.48
CA ARG A 62 -21.08 21.01 -0.70
C ARG A 62 -19.67 21.18 -1.21
N ILE A 63 -19.54 21.79 -2.38
CA ILE A 63 -18.28 22.00 -3.09
C ILE A 63 -18.04 23.50 -3.22
N PRO A 64 -16.86 24.02 -2.81
CA PRO A 64 -16.51 25.41 -3.00
C PRO A 64 -16.37 25.74 -4.50
N PRO A 65 -16.35 27.02 -4.88
CA PRO A 65 -16.07 27.42 -6.25
C PRO A 65 -14.76 26.80 -6.73
N ILE A 66 -14.85 26.03 -7.81
CA ILE A 66 -13.68 25.42 -8.45
C ILE A 66 -13.25 26.36 -9.58
N PRO A 67 -11.99 26.84 -9.60
CA PRO A 67 -11.52 27.63 -10.73
C PRO A 67 -11.72 26.86 -12.04
N GLU A 68 -12.27 27.52 -13.04
CA GLU A 68 -12.25 27.01 -14.42
C GLU A 68 -10.80 27.10 -14.93
N GLY A 69 -9.98 26.19 -14.51
CA GLY A 69 -8.72 25.92 -15.19
C GLY A 69 -9.00 24.85 -16.22
N SER A 70 -8.55 25.04 -17.44
CA SER A 70 -8.43 23.93 -18.38
C SER A 70 -7.74 22.79 -17.62
N ALA A 71 -8.41 21.65 -17.50
CA ALA A 71 -7.72 20.44 -17.01
C ALA A 71 -6.42 20.38 -17.80
N PRO A 72 -5.24 20.31 -17.16
CA PRO A 72 -4.03 20.08 -17.93
C PRO A 72 -4.35 18.90 -18.84
N PRO A 73 -4.04 18.98 -20.14
CA PRO A 73 -4.29 17.87 -21.06
C PRO A 73 -3.77 16.64 -20.34
N PRO A 74 -4.50 15.50 -20.33
CA PRO A 74 -4.08 14.32 -19.60
C PRO A 74 -2.63 14.09 -20.01
N ALA A 75 -1.71 14.33 -19.06
CA ALA A 75 -0.28 14.26 -19.33
C ALA A 75 -0.07 12.91 -19.98
N ALA A 76 0.45 12.90 -21.21
CA ALA A 76 0.67 11.68 -21.96
C ALA A 76 1.41 10.76 -20.98
N LYS A 77 0.74 9.67 -20.56
CA LYS A 77 1.30 8.78 -19.54
C LYS A 77 2.69 8.42 -20.02
N PRO A 78 3.75 8.64 -19.26
CA PRO A 78 5.09 8.36 -19.71
C PRO A 78 5.10 6.91 -20.17
N ARG A 79 5.44 6.67 -21.41
CA ARG A 79 5.60 5.32 -21.94
C ARG A 79 6.67 4.63 -21.12
N VAL A 80 6.39 3.40 -20.71
CA VAL A 80 7.37 2.59 -19.99
C VAL A 80 8.65 2.53 -20.82
N LYS A 81 9.80 2.87 -20.24
CA LYS A 81 11.09 2.80 -20.93
C LYS A 81 11.36 1.35 -21.35
N PRO A 82 11.96 1.10 -22.51
CA PRO A 82 12.24 -0.26 -22.98
C PRO A 82 12.99 -1.12 -21.95
N SER A 83 14.00 -0.56 -21.28
CA SER A 83 14.77 -1.25 -20.23
C SER A 83 13.92 -1.62 -19.00
N ASP A 84 12.97 -0.75 -18.60
CA ASP A 84 12.07 -1.03 -17.49
C ASP A 84 11.00 -2.05 -17.89
N ALA A 85 10.57 -2.03 -19.16
CA ALA A 85 9.65 -3.03 -19.70
C ALA A 85 10.30 -4.43 -19.73
N GLU A 86 11.51 -4.53 -20.22
CA GLU A 86 12.29 -5.78 -20.23
C GLU A 86 12.52 -6.31 -18.82
N MET A 87 12.94 -5.44 -17.89
CA MET A 87 13.15 -5.79 -16.48
C MET A 87 11.88 -6.34 -15.84
N ILE A 88 10.71 -5.68 -16.01
CA ILE A 88 9.48 -6.13 -15.36
C ILE A 88 8.90 -7.38 -16.02
N GLN A 89 9.08 -7.55 -17.34
CA GLN A 89 8.68 -8.74 -18.06
C GLN A 89 9.53 -9.96 -17.69
N SER A 90 10.83 -9.79 -17.52
CA SER A 90 11.74 -10.87 -17.07
C SER A 90 11.48 -11.29 -15.63
N ALA A 91 10.84 -10.44 -14.84
CA ALA A 91 10.42 -10.77 -13.48
C ALA A 91 9.15 -11.62 -13.40
N VAL A 92 8.49 -11.94 -14.52
CA VAL A 92 7.26 -12.77 -14.54
C VAL A 92 7.62 -14.21 -14.22
N LEU A 93 7.09 -14.74 -13.11
CA LEU A 93 7.20 -16.15 -12.70
C LEU A 93 6.10 -17.00 -13.31
N TRP A 94 4.91 -16.46 -13.40
CA TRP A 94 3.71 -17.14 -13.88
C TRP A 94 2.69 -16.14 -14.43
N ARG A 95 1.94 -16.54 -15.44
CA ARG A 95 0.77 -15.80 -15.93
C ARG A 95 -0.28 -16.74 -16.50
N ASP A 96 -1.54 -16.38 -16.26
CA ASP A 96 -2.72 -16.99 -16.92
C ASP A 96 -3.73 -15.89 -17.28
N ASP A 97 -4.98 -16.27 -17.55
CA ASP A 97 -6.06 -15.32 -17.91
C ASP A 97 -6.54 -14.48 -16.72
N HIS A 98 -6.14 -14.78 -15.50
CA HIS A 98 -6.64 -14.18 -14.27
C HIS A 98 -5.59 -13.41 -13.52
N ILE A 99 -4.37 -13.93 -13.43
CA ILE A 99 -3.29 -13.38 -12.61
C ILE A 99 -1.95 -13.30 -13.36
N ILE A 100 -1.09 -12.45 -12.84
CA ILE A 100 0.34 -12.45 -13.14
C ILE A 100 1.08 -12.50 -11.80
N ALA A 101 1.98 -13.46 -11.63
CA ALA A 101 2.88 -13.54 -10.49
C ALA A 101 4.26 -13.01 -10.90
N LEU A 102 4.77 -12.04 -10.16
CA LEU A 102 6.08 -11.44 -10.39
C LEU A 102 7.05 -11.85 -9.28
N ASN A 103 8.31 -12.07 -9.62
CA ASN A 103 9.43 -11.97 -8.68
C ASN A 103 9.85 -10.50 -8.60
N LYS A 104 9.17 -9.71 -7.74
CA LYS A 104 9.49 -8.30 -7.62
C LYS A 104 10.94 -8.13 -7.18
N PRO A 105 11.80 -7.40 -7.92
CA PRO A 105 13.16 -7.14 -7.49
C PRO A 105 13.18 -6.23 -6.25
N PRO A 106 14.24 -6.30 -5.42
CA PRO A 106 14.49 -5.32 -4.37
C PRO A 106 14.76 -3.93 -4.98
N GLY A 107 14.49 -2.88 -4.23
CA GLY A 107 14.66 -1.49 -4.70
C GLY A 107 13.54 -0.95 -5.59
N LEU A 108 12.60 -1.80 -6.06
CA LEU A 108 11.45 -1.38 -6.86
C LEU A 108 10.21 -1.24 -5.96
N PRO A 109 9.62 -0.03 -5.81
CA PRO A 109 8.38 0.14 -5.07
C PRO A 109 7.21 -0.59 -5.74
N SER A 110 6.24 -1.07 -4.96
CA SER A 110 5.00 -1.63 -5.53
C SER A 110 4.10 -0.55 -6.12
N GLN A 111 4.00 0.61 -5.45
CA GLN A 111 3.19 1.75 -5.87
C GLN A 111 4.00 3.04 -5.77
N GLY A 112 3.62 4.06 -6.56
CA GLY A 112 4.14 5.40 -6.44
C GLY A 112 3.77 6.06 -5.11
N GLY A 113 4.59 7.00 -4.68
CA GLY A 113 4.40 7.83 -3.49
C GLY A 113 4.92 9.24 -3.72
N SER A 114 4.76 10.14 -2.75
CA SER A 114 5.28 11.51 -2.82
C SER A 114 6.79 11.50 -3.07
N GLY A 115 7.22 12.05 -4.21
CA GLY A 115 8.63 12.14 -4.58
C GLY A 115 9.23 10.90 -5.27
N GLN A 116 8.44 9.86 -5.50
CA GLN A 116 8.83 8.71 -6.32
C GLN A 116 8.16 8.83 -7.69
N GLY A 117 8.92 9.06 -8.76
CA GLY A 117 8.40 9.12 -10.12
C GLY A 117 7.60 7.86 -10.51
N ASP A 118 7.40 7.64 -11.80
CA ASP A 118 6.56 6.53 -12.31
C ASP A 118 7.26 5.15 -12.30
N ARG A 119 8.51 5.06 -11.82
CA ARG A 119 9.28 3.82 -11.74
C ARG A 119 8.92 3.00 -10.52
N HIS A 120 7.75 2.37 -10.58
CA HIS A 120 7.21 1.44 -9.59
C HIS A 120 6.36 0.38 -10.31
N VAL A 121 6.09 -0.76 -9.67
CA VAL A 121 5.38 -1.88 -10.32
C VAL A 121 4.07 -1.42 -10.96
N ASP A 122 3.21 -0.69 -10.23
CA ASP A 122 1.93 -0.18 -10.74
C ASP A 122 2.09 0.71 -11.99
N GLY A 123 3.14 1.53 -12.03
CA GLY A 123 3.48 2.36 -13.20
C GLY A 123 3.97 1.54 -14.40
N LEU A 124 4.60 0.39 -14.15
CA LEU A 124 5.17 -0.49 -15.17
C LEU A 124 4.17 -1.55 -15.68
N THR A 125 2.96 -1.64 -15.11
CA THR A 125 1.97 -2.67 -15.50
C THR A 125 1.53 -2.60 -16.96
N GLU A 126 1.73 -1.47 -17.64
CA GLU A 126 1.49 -1.36 -19.09
C GLU A 126 2.33 -2.36 -19.89
N ALA A 127 3.58 -2.57 -19.48
CA ALA A 127 4.47 -3.55 -20.11
C ALA A 127 4.03 -5.01 -19.87
N LEU A 128 3.10 -5.24 -18.93
CA LEU A 128 2.59 -6.56 -18.55
C LEU A 128 1.18 -6.86 -19.12
N MET A 129 0.70 -6.09 -20.07
CA MET A 129 -0.62 -6.30 -20.67
C MET A 129 -0.69 -7.59 -21.48
N PHE A 130 0.38 -7.99 -22.15
CA PHE A 130 0.48 -9.23 -22.94
C PHE A 130 -0.73 -9.45 -23.86
N GLY A 131 -1.11 -8.42 -24.63
CA GLY A 131 -2.23 -8.45 -25.55
C GLY A 131 -3.62 -8.20 -24.96
N TYR A 132 -3.75 -8.04 -23.67
CA TYR A 132 -5.01 -7.64 -23.03
C TYR A 132 -5.23 -6.13 -23.13
N LYS A 133 -6.51 -5.72 -23.15
CA LYS A 133 -6.91 -4.30 -23.24
C LYS A 133 -6.56 -3.50 -22.00
N ASP A 134 -6.73 -4.11 -20.82
CA ASP A 134 -6.58 -3.44 -19.55
C ASP A 134 -5.23 -3.76 -18.89
N ARG A 135 -4.69 -2.77 -18.15
CA ARG A 135 -3.48 -2.96 -17.36
C ARG A 135 -3.76 -3.88 -16.17
N PRO A 136 -2.87 -4.82 -15.87
CA PRO A 136 -2.94 -5.59 -14.62
C PRO A 136 -2.95 -4.67 -13.40
N LYS A 137 -3.64 -5.09 -12.34
CA LYS A 137 -3.91 -4.30 -11.13
C LYS A 137 -3.24 -4.92 -9.91
N LEU A 138 -2.62 -4.08 -9.08
CA LEU A 138 -2.11 -4.50 -7.78
C LEU A 138 -3.25 -4.91 -6.85
N VAL A 139 -3.11 -6.04 -6.18
CA VAL A 139 -4.05 -6.57 -5.19
C VAL A 139 -3.45 -6.60 -3.77
N HIS A 140 -2.14 -6.55 -3.69
CA HIS A 140 -1.37 -6.37 -2.45
C HIS A 140 -0.05 -5.64 -2.75
N ARG A 141 0.75 -5.41 -1.73
CA ARG A 141 2.03 -4.72 -1.88
C ARG A 141 3.14 -5.43 -1.12
N LEU A 142 4.34 -5.33 -1.64
CA LEU A 142 5.61 -5.55 -0.94
C LEU A 142 6.30 -4.20 -0.76
N ASP A 143 7.11 -4.08 0.27
CA ASP A 143 7.92 -2.89 0.52
C ASP A 143 8.99 -2.73 -0.57
N LYS A 144 9.54 -1.53 -0.72
CA LYS A 144 10.49 -1.20 -1.80
C LYS A 144 11.64 -2.21 -1.86
N ASP A 145 12.27 -2.48 -0.73
CA ASP A 145 13.47 -3.31 -0.64
C ASP A 145 13.18 -4.80 -0.39
N THR A 146 11.89 -5.16 -0.19
CA THR A 146 11.45 -6.56 -0.10
C THR A 146 11.28 -7.12 -1.50
N SER A 147 11.99 -8.19 -1.82
CA SER A 147 11.83 -8.98 -3.05
C SER A 147 10.82 -10.11 -2.87
N GLY A 148 10.45 -10.76 -3.98
CA GLY A 148 9.66 -11.97 -3.98
C GLY A 148 8.29 -11.85 -4.66
N VAL A 149 7.40 -12.79 -4.37
CA VAL A 149 6.14 -12.99 -5.11
C VAL A 149 5.17 -11.83 -4.89
N LEU A 150 4.87 -11.11 -5.97
CA LEU A 150 3.85 -10.07 -6.03
C LEU A 150 2.79 -10.45 -7.07
N LEU A 151 1.53 -10.52 -6.64
CA LEU A 151 0.42 -10.87 -7.52
C LEU A 151 -0.24 -9.63 -8.11
N LEU A 152 -0.52 -9.70 -9.40
CA LEU A 152 -1.34 -8.73 -10.13
C LEU A 152 -2.59 -9.43 -10.66
N ALA A 153 -3.72 -8.76 -10.65
CA ALA A 153 -4.96 -9.23 -11.25
C ALA A 153 -5.13 -8.66 -12.65
N ARG A 154 -5.57 -9.46 -13.60
CA ARG A 154 -5.78 -9.03 -15.00
C ARG A 154 -7.14 -8.35 -15.22
N THR A 155 -8.13 -8.59 -14.36
CA THR A 155 -9.48 -8.01 -14.46
C THR A 155 -9.92 -7.39 -13.14
N ASP A 156 -10.91 -6.49 -13.19
CA ASP A 156 -11.50 -5.88 -12.00
C ASP A 156 -12.17 -6.90 -11.08
N ARG A 157 -12.80 -7.92 -11.65
CA ARG A 157 -13.42 -9.01 -10.87
C ARG A 157 -12.38 -9.75 -10.04
N ILE A 158 -11.28 -10.17 -10.67
CA ILE A 158 -10.19 -10.87 -9.99
C ILE A 158 -9.48 -9.95 -9.00
N ALA A 159 -9.29 -8.67 -9.33
CA ALA A 159 -8.70 -7.70 -8.41
C ALA A 159 -9.51 -7.55 -7.13
N ARG A 160 -10.83 -7.51 -7.21
CA ARG A 160 -11.72 -7.45 -6.04
C ARG A 160 -11.61 -8.72 -5.19
N SER A 161 -11.74 -9.89 -5.81
CA SER A 161 -11.67 -11.19 -5.13
C SER A 161 -10.32 -11.39 -4.41
N LEU A 162 -9.19 -11.15 -5.09
CA LEU A 162 -7.87 -11.28 -4.48
C LEU A 162 -7.64 -10.24 -3.37
N SER A 163 -8.06 -8.98 -3.57
CA SER A 163 -7.93 -7.95 -2.54
C SER A 163 -8.74 -8.30 -1.28
N GLU A 164 -9.88 -8.94 -1.45
CA GLU A 164 -10.69 -9.46 -0.36
C GLU A 164 -9.99 -10.62 0.36
N ALA A 165 -9.47 -11.60 -0.39
CA ALA A 165 -8.72 -12.73 0.16
C ALA A 165 -7.50 -12.25 0.99
N PHE A 166 -6.77 -11.24 0.50
CA PHE A 166 -5.66 -10.63 1.25
C PHE A 166 -6.12 -9.88 2.50
N ARG A 167 -7.28 -9.22 2.45
CA ARG A 167 -7.86 -8.49 3.59
C ARG A 167 -8.33 -9.44 4.69
N HIS A 168 -9.02 -10.50 4.31
CA HIS A 168 -9.55 -11.52 5.22
C HIS A 168 -8.51 -12.57 5.64
N ARG A 169 -7.24 -12.39 5.26
CA ARG A 169 -6.13 -13.28 5.63
C ARG A 169 -6.31 -14.73 5.17
N LEU A 170 -7.07 -14.94 4.11
CA LEU A 170 -7.24 -16.25 3.48
C LEU A 170 -5.97 -16.68 2.73
N THR A 171 -5.06 -15.73 2.49
CA THR A 171 -3.76 -15.97 1.86
C THR A 171 -2.67 -16.06 2.92
N ARG A 172 -1.94 -17.16 2.94
CA ARG A 172 -0.74 -17.32 3.78
C ARG A 172 0.45 -16.65 3.09
N LYS A 173 1.13 -15.76 3.81
CA LYS A 173 2.36 -15.09 3.37
C LYS A 173 3.54 -15.65 4.15
N ILE A 174 4.59 -16.05 3.46
CA ILE A 174 5.81 -16.53 4.06
C ILE A 174 6.95 -15.63 3.58
N TYR A 175 7.70 -15.07 4.53
CA TYR A 175 8.88 -14.26 4.26
C TYR A 175 10.11 -15.00 4.76
N TRP A 176 11.18 -14.92 4.01
CA TRP A 176 12.47 -15.42 4.42
C TRP A 176 13.43 -14.24 4.62
N ALA A 177 14.24 -14.33 5.67
CA ALA A 177 15.24 -13.32 5.96
C ALA A 177 16.55 -13.95 6.44
N ALA A 178 17.66 -13.41 5.99
CA ALA A 178 18.94 -13.59 6.64
C ALA A 178 19.02 -12.57 7.79
N VAL A 179 19.21 -13.04 9.01
CA VAL A 179 19.31 -12.19 10.19
C VAL A 179 20.63 -12.38 10.91
N ALA A 180 21.18 -11.32 11.49
CA ALA A 180 22.36 -11.40 12.35
C ALA A 180 22.00 -12.11 13.66
N GLY A 181 22.84 -13.05 14.08
CA GLY A 181 22.58 -13.90 15.25
C GLY A 181 21.64 -15.06 14.94
N VAL A 182 21.25 -15.74 15.99
CA VAL A 182 20.31 -16.89 15.97
C VAL A 182 19.23 -16.61 17.01
N PRO A 183 17.97 -16.40 16.60
CA PRO A 183 16.87 -16.23 17.54
C PRO A 183 16.72 -17.42 18.48
N HIS A 184 16.47 -17.15 19.74
CA HIS A 184 16.20 -18.17 20.74
C HIS A 184 14.92 -17.82 21.50
N PRO A 185 13.91 -18.73 21.57
CA PRO A 185 13.87 -20.08 20.98
C PRO A 185 13.95 -20.05 19.43
N ARG A 186 14.33 -21.20 18.84
CA ARG A 186 14.48 -21.31 17.37
C ARG A 186 13.17 -21.20 16.60
N MET A 187 12.04 -21.31 17.28
CA MET A 187 10.71 -21.03 16.72
C MET A 187 9.83 -20.41 17.81
N GLY A 188 8.91 -19.57 17.39
CA GLY A 188 8.01 -18.87 18.29
C GLY A 188 7.16 -17.82 17.62
N SER A 189 6.57 -16.95 18.43
CA SER A 189 5.71 -15.86 18.01
C SER A 189 6.22 -14.55 18.57
N ILE A 190 6.32 -13.54 17.71
CA ILE A 190 6.62 -12.16 18.07
C ILE A 190 5.32 -11.37 18.13
N LYS A 191 4.95 -10.85 19.29
CA LYS A 191 3.69 -10.16 19.56
C LYS A 191 3.96 -8.76 20.11
N TYR A 192 4.53 -7.87 19.29
CA TYR A 192 4.82 -6.48 19.62
C TYR A 192 3.83 -5.53 18.97
N GLY A 193 3.76 -4.30 19.45
CA GLY A 193 3.14 -3.21 18.73
C GLY A 193 4.05 -2.66 17.64
N LEU A 194 3.47 -2.00 16.66
CA LEU A 194 4.20 -1.21 15.67
C LEU A 194 3.59 0.17 15.59
N VAL A 195 4.42 1.20 15.69
CA VAL A 195 4.06 2.60 15.54
C VAL A 195 4.95 3.25 14.49
N LYS A 196 4.42 4.22 13.80
CA LYS A 196 5.19 5.05 12.87
C LYS A 196 6.10 5.97 13.68
N ALA A 197 7.41 5.96 13.37
CA ALA A 197 8.35 6.86 14.03
C ALA A 197 7.95 8.32 13.81
N PRO A 198 8.03 9.19 14.84
CA PRO A 198 7.82 10.62 14.68
C PRO A 198 8.95 11.22 13.82
N GLY A 199 8.58 12.06 12.86
CA GLY A 199 9.49 12.78 11.98
C GLY A 199 9.53 12.21 10.56
N ARG A 200 9.80 13.12 9.59
CA ARG A 200 10.21 12.74 8.24
C ARG A 200 11.68 12.34 8.33
N GLY A 201 12.00 11.14 7.91
CA GLY A 201 13.40 10.72 7.71
C GLY A 201 14.17 11.80 6.93
N ARG A 202 15.35 12.18 7.41
CA ARG A 202 16.24 13.08 6.69
C ARG A 202 16.58 12.42 5.34
N MET A 203 16.46 13.15 4.24
CA MET A 203 16.89 12.74 2.90
C MET A 203 16.20 11.49 2.30
N GLY A 204 14.85 11.44 2.25
CA GLY A 204 14.16 10.42 1.44
C GLY A 204 14.12 9.02 2.03
N GLU A 205 14.55 8.82 3.27
CA GLU A 205 14.28 7.59 4.02
C GLU A 205 12.76 7.44 4.20
N GLY A 206 12.24 6.28 3.78
CA GLY A 206 10.83 5.96 3.87
C GLY A 206 10.31 5.96 5.31
N GLU A 207 9.01 5.79 5.49
CA GLU A 207 8.38 5.68 6.80
C GLU A 207 9.06 4.60 7.65
N LYS A 208 9.71 5.00 8.73
CA LYS A 208 10.33 4.07 9.69
C LYS A 208 9.26 3.61 10.70
N MET A 209 9.15 2.31 10.88
CA MET A 209 8.31 1.71 11.91
C MET A 209 9.16 1.34 13.12
N VAL A 210 8.63 1.57 14.32
CA VAL A 210 9.28 1.25 15.60
C VAL A 210 8.43 0.21 16.32
N ALA A 211 9.12 -0.79 16.88
CA ALA A 211 8.47 -1.79 17.72
C ALA A 211 8.17 -1.20 19.11
N VAL A 212 6.98 -1.50 19.62
CA VAL A 212 6.48 -1.06 20.93
C VAL A 212 6.21 -2.29 21.78
N HIS A 213 6.70 -2.30 23.00
CA HIS A 213 6.48 -3.42 23.91
C HIS A 213 4.98 -3.69 24.11
N PRO A 214 4.54 -4.96 24.24
CA PRO A 214 3.12 -5.31 24.35
C PRO A 214 2.36 -4.59 25.46
N SER A 215 3.01 -4.30 26.59
CA SER A 215 2.43 -3.54 27.73
C SER A 215 2.18 -2.07 27.41
N GLU A 216 2.91 -1.49 26.46
CA GLU A 216 2.88 -0.06 26.13
C GLU A 216 2.00 0.25 24.92
N VAL A 217 1.54 -0.78 24.20
CA VAL A 217 0.75 -0.59 22.97
C VAL A 217 -0.52 0.22 23.20
N ALA A 218 -1.17 0.02 24.36
CA ALA A 218 -2.41 0.73 24.69
C ALA A 218 -2.16 2.21 25.02
N ALA A 219 -1.00 2.52 25.60
CA ALA A 219 -0.60 3.87 26.00
C ALA A 219 0.08 4.66 24.87
N THR A 220 0.55 3.99 23.83
CA THR A 220 1.28 4.63 22.72
C THR A 220 0.32 5.01 21.61
N GLU A 221 0.15 6.32 21.38
CA GLU A 221 -0.72 6.83 20.32
C GLU A 221 -0.30 6.32 18.93
N GLY A 222 -1.26 5.80 18.18
CA GLY A 222 -1.04 5.27 16.82
C GLY A 222 -0.38 3.88 16.78
N ALA A 223 0.02 3.30 17.91
CA ALA A 223 0.55 1.94 17.95
C ALA A 223 -0.54 0.91 17.63
N LYS A 224 -0.16 -0.10 16.85
CA LYS A 224 -1.07 -1.19 16.46
C LYS A 224 -0.43 -2.52 16.77
N ARG A 225 -1.17 -3.40 17.43
CA ARG A 225 -0.72 -4.78 17.70
C ARG A 225 -0.34 -5.47 16.40
N ALA A 226 0.80 -6.15 16.43
CA ALA A 226 1.31 -6.94 15.32
C ALA A 226 1.77 -8.31 15.84
N HIS A 227 1.59 -9.34 15.02
CA HIS A 227 1.89 -10.72 15.36
C HIS A 227 2.53 -11.41 14.16
N THR A 228 3.69 -12.03 14.37
CA THR A 228 4.42 -12.81 13.37
C THR A 228 4.93 -14.09 14.02
N ASP A 229 4.62 -15.23 13.41
CA ASP A 229 5.26 -16.50 13.78
C ASP A 229 6.58 -16.62 13.02
N TYR A 230 7.59 -17.23 13.64
CA TYR A 230 8.88 -17.43 13.00
C TYR A 230 9.47 -18.80 13.32
N ALA A 231 10.35 -19.27 12.45
CA ALA A 231 11.18 -20.43 12.65
C ALA A 231 12.57 -20.23 12.02
N VAL A 232 13.61 -20.61 12.76
CA VAL A 232 14.98 -20.68 12.25
C VAL A 232 15.12 -21.94 11.40
N LEU A 233 15.31 -21.75 10.10
CA LEU A 233 15.48 -22.84 9.13
C LEU A 233 16.90 -23.40 9.18
N SER A 234 17.90 -22.51 9.22
CA SER A 234 19.31 -22.87 9.32
C SER A 234 20.10 -21.79 10.02
N ALA A 235 21.29 -22.10 10.49
CA ALA A 235 22.20 -21.14 11.11
C ALA A 235 23.65 -21.47 10.77
N LEU A 236 24.46 -20.43 10.59
CA LEU A 236 25.91 -20.53 10.40
C LEU A 236 26.61 -20.06 11.69
N GLY A 237 26.92 -21.02 12.54
CA GLY A 237 27.38 -20.76 13.91
C GLY A 237 26.38 -19.93 14.68
N GLY A 238 26.86 -19.02 15.54
CA GLY A 238 26.03 -18.05 16.27
C GLY A 238 25.85 -16.72 15.57
N ARG A 239 26.40 -16.54 14.35
CA ARG A 239 26.53 -15.21 13.72
C ARG A 239 25.39 -14.84 12.78
N VAL A 240 24.85 -15.81 12.03
CA VAL A 240 23.83 -15.60 11.01
C VAL A 240 22.84 -16.74 11.02
N SER A 241 21.59 -16.46 10.82
CA SER A 241 20.54 -17.47 10.63
C SER A 241 19.61 -17.13 9.47
N TRP A 242 19.07 -18.16 8.87
CA TRP A 242 18.01 -18.10 7.87
C TRP A 242 16.68 -18.35 8.55
N VAL A 243 15.79 -17.36 8.52
CA VAL A 243 14.54 -17.38 9.29
C VAL A 243 13.34 -17.29 8.35
N ALA A 244 12.38 -18.21 8.52
CA ALA A 244 11.06 -18.07 7.94
C ALA A 244 10.14 -17.30 8.89
N MET A 245 9.36 -16.36 8.35
CA MET A 245 8.40 -15.53 9.10
C MET A 245 7.03 -15.59 8.43
N VAL A 246 6.00 -15.80 9.24
CA VAL A 246 4.59 -15.84 8.81
C VAL A 246 3.82 -14.74 9.54
N PRO A 247 3.59 -13.57 8.91
CA PRO A 247 2.81 -12.51 9.52
C PRO A 247 1.34 -12.92 9.68
N VAL A 248 0.88 -13.03 10.91
CA VAL A 248 -0.55 -13.23 11.27
C VAL A 248 -1.32 -11.92 11.10
N THR A 249 -0.67 -10.80 11.36
CA THR A 249 -1.17 -9.44 11.04
C THR A 249 -0.41 -8.87 9.85
N GLY A 250 -0.95 -7.85 9.20
CA GLY A 250 -0.31 -7.19 8.04
C GLY A 250 -0.06 -5.70 8.33
N ARG A 251 0.93 -5.36 9.14
CA ARG A 251 1.34 -3.97 9.38
C ARG A 251 2.46 -3.59 8.42
N THR A 252 2.58 -2.30 8.13
CA THR A 252 3.66 -1.76 7.31
C THR A 252 5.01 -2.15 7.89
N HIS A 253 5.94 -2.61 7.08
CA HIS A 253 7.30 -3.04 7.43
C HIS A 253 7.35 -4.07 8.58
N GLN A 254 6.28 -4.86 8.80
CA GLN A 254 6.20 -5.74 9.97
C GLN A 254 7.34 -6.77 10.05
N PRO A 255 7.66 -7.57 9.01
CA PRO A 255 8.80 -8.47 9.07
C PRO A 255 10.12 -7.73 9.27
N VAL A 256 10.32 -6.61 8.56
CA VAL A 256 11.54 -5.79 8.65
C VAL A 256 11.77 -5.26 10.06
N SER A 257 10.72 -4.73 10.70
CA SER A 257 10.82 -4.20 12.07
C SER A 257 11.21 -5.27 13.07
N TYR A 258 10.81 -6.52 12.84
CA TYR A 258 11.10 -7.62 13.75
C TYR A 258 12.48 -8.23 13.58
N THR A 259 13.12 -8.08 12.42
CA THR A 259 14.53 -8.47 12.25
C THR A 259 15.50 -7.60 13.06
N HIS A 260 15.05 -6.44 13.53
CA HIS A 260 15.82 -5.53 14.37
C HIS A 260 15.58 -5.72 15.88
N LEU A 261 14.60 -6.54 16.28
CA LEU A 261 14.42 -6.89 17.69
C LEU A 261 15.58 -7.78 18.15
N ARG A 262 16.21 -7.40 19.26
CA ARG A 262 17.28 -8.20 19.86
C ARG A 262 16.71 -9.52 20.36
N ALA A 263 17.50 -10.60 20.25
CA ALA A 263 17.12 -11.94 20.68
C ALA A 263 16.68 -12.02 22.18
N HIS A 264 17.00 -11.03 22.98
CA HIS A 264 16.64 -10.94 24.42
C HIS A 264 15.23 -10.39 24.66
N GLU A 265 14.56 -9.82 23.65
CA GLU A 265 13.24 -9.21 23.77
C GLU A 265 12.10 -10.13 23.32
N THR A 266 12.43 -11.35 22.91
CA THR A 266 11.48 -12.36 22.39
C THR A 266 11.07 -13.41 23.43
N ARG A 267 11.20 -13.11 24.73
CA ARG A 267 10.74 -14.00 25.81
C ARG A 267 9.24 -13.96 26.03
#